data_843d79f548ef9a76566432d28595e245
#
_entry.id   843d79f548ef9a76566432d28595e245
#
_cell.length_a   1.000
_cell.length_b   1.000
_cell.length_c   1.000
_cell.angle_alpha   90.00
_cell.angle_beta   90.00
_cell.angle_gamma   90.00
#
_symmetry.space_group_name_H-M   'P 1'
#
loop_
_entity.id
_entity.type
_entity.pdbx_description
1 polymer ?
#
loop_
_entity_poly.entity_id
_entity_poly.type
_entity_poly.pdbx_seq_one_letter_code
_entity_poly.pdbx_strand_id
1 'polypeptide(L)'
;MSTYDLGDPVGLSVNIRDIAGALANAGAVTLTITLPDGTTASPTVTNSATGVYTASYSPTVVGLHGVLWTATGANASAYRDSFTVLAAGVPLISLDEAKARLNITNTDNDEELRRIIAAATGRAAAAVGRALSVRTLTQTVDKTYT
;
A
#
# COMPACT_ATOMS: atom_id res chain seq x y z
N MET A 1 -7.05 1.13 -10.12
CA MET A 1 -6.84 0.72 -8.72
C MET A 1 -5.38 0.38 -8.56
N SER A 2 -4.67 1.07 -7.71
CA SER A 2 -3.23 0.89 -7.48
C SER A 2 -3.00 -0.17 -6.40
N THR A 3 -1.85 -0.86 -6.47
CA THR A 3 -1.47 -1.90 -5.52
C THR A 3 -0.10 -1.57 -4.94
N TYR A 4 0.05 -1.71 -3.63
CA TYR A 4 1.27 -1.42 -2.87
C TYR A 4 1.58 -2.59 -1.94
N ASP A 5 2.81 -2.74 -1.53
CA ASP A 5 3.19 -3.68 -0.46
C ASP A 5 3.09 -3.02 0.92
N LEU A 6 2.90 -3.85 1.95
CA LEU A 6 2.78 -3.36 3.33
C LEU A 6 4.05 -2.61 3.75
N GLY A 7 3.87 -1.37 4.18
CA GLY A 7 4.96 -0.48 4.59
C GLY A 7 5.48 0.44 3.47
N ASP A 8 5.12 0.21 2.21
CA ASP A 8 5.49 1.11 1.12
C ASP A 8 4.81 2.47 1.28
N PRO A 9 5.52 3.58 1.06
CA PRO A 9 4.90 4.89 1.08
C PRO A 9 3.98 5.08 -0.12
N VAL A 10 2.70 5.34 0.13
CA VAL A 10 1.68 5.63 -0.88
C VAL A 10 1.60 7.13 -1.09
N GLY A 11 1.99 7.61 -2.26
CA GLY A 11 1.79 9.00 -2.68
C GLY A 11 0.36 9.21 -3.19
N LEU A 12 -0.38 10.09 -2.56
CA LEU A 12 -1.76 10.43 -2.91
C LEU A 12 -1.83 11.87 -3.39
N SER A 13 -2.64 12.14 -4.43
CA SER A 13 -2.83 13.49 -4.95
C SER A 13 -4.27 13.71 -5.42
N VAL A 14 -4.72 14.97 -5.35
CA VAL A 14 -5.99 15.42 -5.90
C VAL A 14 -5.85 16.78 -6.55
N ASN A 15 -6.57 16.99 -7.64
CA ASN A 15 -6.64 18.25 -8.36
C ASN A 15 -8.01 18.90 -8.11
N ILE A 16 -8.00 20.08 -7.51
CA ILE A 16 -9.22 20.90 -7.30
C ILE A 16 -9.31 21.89 -8.46
N ARG A 17 -10.53 22.04 -8.99
CA ARG A 17 -10.82 22.92 -10.09
C ARG A 17 -11.98 23.87 -9.74
N ASP A 18 -11.97 25.04 -10.37
CA ASP A 18 -13.09 25.97 -10.32
C ASP A 18 -14.24 25.54 -11.28
N ILE A 19 -15.30 26.31 -11.29
CA ILE A 19 -16.46 26.07 -12.18
C ILE A 19 -16.11 26.18 -13.69
N ALA A 20 -15.04 26.88 -14.03
CA ALA A 20 -14.54 27.00 -15.40
C ALA A 20 -13.60 25.82 -15.77
N GLY A 21 -13.28 24.93 -14.82
CA GLY A 21 -12.40 23.77 -15.04
C GLY A 21 -10.91 24.09 -14.89
N ALA A 22 -10.54 25.31 -14.51
CA ALA A 22 -9.15 25.66 -14.23
C ALA A 22 -8.75 25.18 -12.84
N LEU A 23 -7.45 24.88 -12.65
CA LEU A 23 -6.93 24.54 -11.34
C LEU A 23 -7.06 25.73 -10.39
N ALA A 24 -7.68 25.53 -9.23
CA ALA A 24 -7.95 26.58 -8.26
C ALA A 24 -7.87 26.04 -6.83
N ASN A 25 -7.39 26.87 -5.91
CA ASN A 25 -7.29 26.48 -4.50
C ASN A 25 -8.66 26.42 -3.84
N ALA A 26 -8.83 25.45 -2.95
CA ALA A 26 -9.95 25.39 -2.01
C ALA A 26 -9.65 26.19 -0.74
N GLY A 27 -10.68 26.43 0.09
CA GLY A 27 -10.50 27.04 1.39
C GLY A 27 -9.74 26.14 2.39
N ALA A 28 -10.10 24.87 2.41
CA ALA A 28 -9.35 23.82 3.11
C ALA A 28 -9.53 22.49 2.40
N VAL A 29 -8.50 21.62 2.46
CA VAL A 29 -8.56 20.26 1.92
C VAL A 29 -8.14 19.28 3.00
N THR A 30 -8.93 18.23 3.17
CA THR A 30 -8.65 17.12 4.10
C THR A 30 -8.64 15.80 3.34
N LEU A 31 -7.84 14.86 3.86
CA LEU A 31 -7.78 13.50 3.37
C LEU A 31 -8.18 12.55 4.50
N THR A 32 -9.11 11.66 4.22
CA THR A 32 -9.47 10.56 5.12
C THR A 32 -9.23 9.25 4.41
N ILE A 33 -8.47 8.36 5.03
CA ILE A 33 -8.23 6.99 4.56
C ILE A 33 -9.00 6.06 5.47
N THR A 34 -9.91 5.26 4.91
CA THR A 34 -10.63 4.20 5.63
C THR A 34 -9.86 2.89 5.45
N LEU A 35 -9.42 2.29 6.54
CA LEU A 35 -8.69 1.04 6.57
C LEU A 35 -9.64 -0.16 6.41
N PRO A 36 -9.12 -1.36 6.09
CA PRO A 36 -9.94 -2.56 5.92
C PRO A 36 -10.74 -2.98 7.17
N ASP A 37 -10.30 -2.59 8.36
CA ASP A 37 -11.00 -2.82 9.64
C ASP A 37 -12.07 -1.77 9.96
N GLY A 38 -12.28 -0.78 9.08
CA GLY A 38 -13.22 0.31 9.25
C GLY A 38 -12.68 1.51 10.05
N THR A 39 -11.48 1.45 10.60
CA THR A 39 -10.84 2.61 11.23
C THR A 39 -10.39 3.63 10.19
N THR A 40 -10.05 4.83 10.62
CA THR A 40 -9.66 5.91 9.71
C THR A 40 -8.31 6.51 10.09
N ALA A 41 -7.55 6.92 9.07
CA ALA A 41 -6.35 7.71 9.18
C ALA A 41 -6.53 9.04 8.43
N SER A 42 -5.92 10.11 8.94
CA SER A 42 -5.97 11.45 8.34
C SER A 42 -4.55 11.99 8.13
N PRO A 43 -3.89 11.62 7.04
CA PRO A 43 -2.56 12.11 6.71
C PRO A 43 -2.54 13.63 6.50
N THR A 44 -1.40 14.26 6.76
CA THR A 44 -1.21 15.69 6.51
C THR A 44 -1.26 15.97 5.01
N VAL A 45 -2.10 16.93 4.63
CA VAL A 45 -2.26 17.39 3.24
C VAL A 45 -1.39 18.62 3.02
N THR A 46 -0.65 18.63 1.91
CA THR A 46 0.18 19.75 1.47
C THR A 46 -0.36 20.30 0.14
N ASN A 47 -0.53 21.62 0.04
CA ASN A 47 -0.78 22.29 -1.23
C ASN A 47 0.57 22.44 -1.96
N SER A 48 0.80 21.62 -2.97
CA SER A 48 2.07 21.58 -3.72
C SER A 48 2.11 22.59 -4.87
N ALA A 49 0.93 22.96 -5.41
CA ALA A 49 0.75 23.99 -6.45
C ALA A 49 -0.70 24.45 -6.45
N THR A 50 -1.02 25.48 -7.24
CA THR A 50 -2.41 25.97 -7.38
C THR A 50 -3.36 24.84 -7.74
N GLY A 51 -4.30 24.54 -6.85
CA GLY A 51 -5.30 23.49 -7.04
C GLY A 51 -4.76 22.06 -6.92
N VAL A 52 -3.47 21.84 -6.60
CA VAL A 52 -2.85 20.53 -6.47
C VAL A 52 -2.52 20.26 -5.01
N TYR A 53 -3.10 19.21 -4.47
CA TYR A 53 -2.91 18.78 -3.09
C TYR A 53 -2.33 17.37 -3.06
N THR A 54 -1.36 17.16 -2.19
CA THR A 54 -0.63 15.89 -2.04
C THR A 54 -0.56 15.47 -0.58
N ALA A 55 -0.49 14.17 -0.37
CA ALA A 55 -0.23 13.56 0.93
C ALA A 55 0.57 12.27 0.75
N SER A 56 1.29 11.87 1.80
CA SER A 56 1.96 10.57 1.87
C SER A 56 1.37 9.76 3.01
N TYR A 57 1.18 8.47 2.78
CA TYR A 57 0.65 7.53 3.77
C TYR A 57 1.41 6.21 3.70
N SER A 58 1.87 5.71 4.83
CA SER A 58 2.50 4.38 4.94
C SER A 58 1.53 3.41 5.60
N PRO A 59 0.94 2.47 4.84
CA PRO A 59 -0.04 1.53 5.34
C PRO A 59 0.59 0.52 6.31
N THR A 60 -0.14 0.22 7.38
CA THR A 60 0.24 -0.76 8.41
C THR A 60 -0.67 -1.99 8.41
N VAL A 61 -1.71 -2.00 7.58
CA VAL A 61 -2.70 -3.08 7.48
C VAL A 61 -2.86 -3.49 6.03
N VAL A 62 -2.89 -4.80 5.76
CA VAL A 62 -3.16 -5.35 4.42
C VAL A 62 -4.64 -5.28 4.08
N GLY A 63 -4.96 -5.10 2.81
CA GLY A 63 -6.33 -5.09 2.30
C GLY A 63 -6.69 -3.83 1.54
N LEU A 64 -7.98 -3.63 1.30
CA LEU A 64 -8.52 -2.50 0.56
C LEU A 64 -8.59 -1.26 1.46
N HIS A 65 -7.97 -0.17 1.02
CA HIS A 65 -8.04 1.14 1.66
C HIS A 65 -8.92 2.07 0.81
N GLY A 66 -9.93 2.68 1.44
CA GLY A 66 -10.75 3.71 0.82
C GLY A 66 -10.13 5.09 1.03
N VAL A 67 -10.11 5.92 0.01
CA VAL A 67 -9.56 7.28 0.03
C VAL A 67 -10.69 8.28 -0.19
N LEU A 68 -10.81 9.28 0.68
CA LEU A 68 -11.76 10.38 0.56
C LEU A 68 -11.03 11.71 0.72
N TRP A 69 -10.96 12.48 -0.34
CA TRP A 69 -10.57 13.87 -0.32
C TRP A 69 -11.81 14.75 -0.16
N THR A 70 -11.75 15.72 0.74
CA THR A 70 -12.83 16.68 0.95
C THR A 70 -12.25 18.10 0.92
N ALA A 71 -12.71 18.89 -0.03
CA ALA A 71 -12.39 20.30 -0.17
C ALA A 71 -13.58 21.14 0.32
N THR A 72 -13.32 22.20 1.08
CA THR A 72 -14.34 23.11 1.65
C THR A 72 -14.05 24.56 1.30
N GLY A 73 -15.04 25.45 1.51
CA GLY A 73 -14.92 26.87 1.18
C GLY A 73 -15.06 27.12 -0.32
N ALA A 74 -14.21 27.98 -0.89
CA ALA A 74 -14.16 28.18 -2.34
C ALA A 74 -13.74 26.89 -3.03
N ASN A 75 -14.39 26.55 -4.17
CA ASN A 75 -14.16 25.32 -4.93
C ASN A 75 -14.36 24.02 -4.12
N ALA A 76 -15.41 24.00 -3.29
CA ALA A 76 -15.77 22.85 -2.48
C ALA A 76 -16.06 21.63 -3.37
N SER A 77 -15.46 20.49 -3.04
CA SER A 77 -15.60 19.25 -3.82
C SER A 77 -15.23 18.03 -2.97
N ALA A 78 -15.64 16.85 -3.42
CA ALA A 78 -15.24 15.59 -2.82
C ALA A 78 -14.80 14.60 -3.91
N TYR A 79 -13.71 13.90 -3.66
CA TYR A 79 -13.18 12.89 -4.56
C TYR A 79 -12.90 11.60 -3.81
N ARG A 80 -13.34 10.47 -4.38
CA ARG A 80 -13.13 9.13 -3.83
C ARG A 80 -12.21 8.34 -4.72
N ASP A 81 -11.34 7.58 -4.07
CA ASP A 81 -10.44 6.62 -4.71
C ASP A 81 -10.21 5.44 -3.77
N SER A 82 -9.43 4.47 -4.19
CA SER A 82 -9.03 3.32 -3.40
C SER A 82 -7.73 2.71 -3.89
N PHE A 83 -7.01 2.06 -2.97
CA PHE A 83 -5.83 1.26 -3.28
C PHE A 83 -5.83 -0.01 -2.44
N THR A 84 -5.14 -1.04 -2.91
CA THR A 84 -4.98 -2.31 -2.19
C THR A 84 -3.57 -2.43 -1.66
N VAL A 85 -3.46 -2.84 -0.40
CA VAL A 85 -2.19 -3.17 0.25
C VAL A 85 -2.07 -4.68 0.34
N LEU A 86 -1.00 -5.22 -0.21
CA LEU A 86 -0.66 -6.63 -0.13
C LEU A 86 0.27 -6.87 1.07
N ALA A 87 0.21 -8.07 1.63
CA ALA A 87 1.23 -8.48 2.56
C ALA A 87 2.58 -8.50 1.84
N ALA A 88 3.60 -7.89 2.43
CA ALA A 88 4.96 -8.05 1.96
C ALA A 88 5.27 -9.56 1.88
N GLY A 89 5.57 -10.04 0.67
CA GLY A 89 5.84 -11.46 0.46
C GLY A 89 7.08 -11.85 1.25
N VAL A 90 6.96 -12.78 2.20
CA VAL A 90 8.15 -13.41 2.78
C VAL A 90 8.82 -14.18 1.65
N PRO A 91 10.07 -13.88 1.30
CA PRO A 91 10.75 -14.56 0.21
C PRO A 91 10.87 -16.06 0.50
N LEU A 92 10.67 -16.89 -0.52
CA LEU A 92 10.79 -18.36 -0.41
C LEU A 92 12.21 -18.81 -0.02
N ILE A 93 13.20 -18.02 -0.39
CA ILE A 93 14.60 -18.22 -0.01
C ILE A 93 15.18 -16.88 0.47
N SER A 94 16.09 -16.94 1.42
CA SER A 94 16.82 -15.74 1.88
C SER A 94 17.86 -15.30 0.83
N LEU A 95 18.28 -14.02 0.94
CA LEU A 95 19.38 -13.52 0.12
C LEU A 95 20.66 -14.35 0.31
N ASP A 96 20.97 -14.70 1.56
CA ASP A 96 22.19 -15.45 1.91
C ASP A 96 22.14 -16.88 1.33
N GLU A 97 20.98 -17.53 1.36
CA GLU A 97 20.80 -18.84 0.74
C GLU A 97 20.94 -18.77 -0.79
N ALA A 98 20.35 -17.73 -1.42
CA ALA A 98 20.50 -17.51 -2.85
C ALA A 98 21.96 -17.26 -3.24
N LYS A 99 22.68 -16.43 -2.49
CA LYS A 99 24.11 -16.15 -2.70
C LYS A 99 24.95 -17.41 -2.51
N ALA A 100 24.69 -18.19 -1.49
CA ALA A 100 25.41 -19.45 -1.25
C ALA A 100 25.25 -20.44 -2.41
N ARG A 101 24.01 -20.58 -2.95
CA ARG A 101 23.74 -21.45 -4.10
C ARG A 101 24.37 -20.96 -5.41
N LEU A 102 24.48 -19.64 -5.58
CA LEU A 102 25.09 -19.00 -6.76
C LEU A 102 26.59 -18.78 -6.61
N ASN A 103 27.16 -19.12 -5.46
CA ASN A 103 28.57 -18.90 -5.12
C ASN A 103 28.98 -17.40 -5.20
N ILE A 104 28.10 -16.51 -4.80
CA ILE A 104 28.32 -15.06 -4.79
C ILE A 104 28.74 -14.64 -3.38
N THR A 105 29.93 -14.04 -3.26
CA THR A 105 30.51 -13.62 -1.97
C THR A 105 30.54 -12.11 -1.77
N ASN A 106 30.35 -11.32 -2.85
CA ASN A 106 30.31 -9.85 -2.81
C ASN A 106 28.87 -9.33 -2.61
N THR A 107 28.74 -8.02 -2.40
CA THR A 107 27.45 -7.34 -2.17
C THR A 107 26.98 -6.49 -3.35
N ASP A 108 27.72 -6.49 -4.46
CA ASP A 108 27.53 -5.56 -5.58
C ASP A 108 26.15 -5.70 -6.25
N ASN A 109 25.58 -6.91 -6.21
CA ASN A 109 24.30 -7.23 -6.83
C ASN A 109 23.19 -7.60 -5.81
N ASP A 110 23.36 -7.30 -4.54
CA ASP A 110 22.42 -7.72 -3.50
C ASP A 110 21.00 -7.15 -3.73
N GLU A 111 20.87 -5.93 -4.18
CA GLU A 111 19.56 -5.32 -4.48
C GLU A 111 18.87 -5.99 -5.67
N GLU A 112 19.64 -6.34 -6.71
CA GLU A 112 19.08 -7.04 -7.86
C GLU A 112 18.67 -8.47 -7.50
N LEU A 113 19.45 -9.16 -6.68
CA LEU A 113 19.10 -10.49 -6.16
C LEU A 113 17.83 -10.44 -5.31
N ARG A 114 17.65 -9.42 -4.46
CA ARG A 114 16.41 -9.23 -3.68
C ARG A 114 15.20 -9.06 -4.59
N ARG A 115 15.31 -8.27 -5.66
CA ARG A 115 14.23 -8.09 -6.64
C ARG A 115 13.88 -9.39 -7.35
N ILE A 116 14.89 -10.17 -7.76
CA ILE A 116 14.68 -11.46 -8.43
C ILE A 116 14.00 -12.45 -7.48
N ILE A 117 14.45 -12.54 -6.23
CA ILE A 117 13.85 -13.40 -5.20
C ILE A 117 12.37 -13.00 -4.95
N ALA A 118 12.09 -11.71 -4.81
CA ALA A 118 10.74 -11.21 -4.61
C ALA A 118 9.83 -11.53 -5.82
N ALA A 119 10.31 -11.30 -7.04
CA ALA A 119 9.58 -11.62 -8.26
C ALA A 119 9.30 -13.12 -8.41
N ALA A 120 10.29 -13.97 -8.11
CA ALA A 120 10.14 -15.43 -8.12
C ALA A 120 9.13 -15.90 -7.06
N THR A 121 9.18 -15.33 -5.85
CA THR A 121 8.22 -15.62 -4.77
C THR A 121 6.80 -15.24 -5.19
N GLY A 122 6.62 -14.06 -5.77
CA GLY A 122 5.30 -13.61 -6.27
C GLY A 122 4.74 -14.52 -7.36
N ARG A 123 5.56 -14.95 -8.32
CA ARG A 123 5.15 -15.89 -9.37
C ARG A 123 4.78 -17.26 -8.81
N ALA A 124 5.56 -17.77 -7.86
CA ALA A 124 5.26 -19.04 -7.20
C ALA A 124 3.96 -18.96 -6.38
N ALA A 125 3.74 -17.89 -5.64
CA ALA A 125 2.51 -17.64 -4.89
C ALA A 125 1.28 -17.57 -5.82
N ALA A 126 1.40 -16.89 -6.95
CA ALA A 126 0.34 -16.80 -7.96
C ALA A 126 0.03 -18.17 -8.59
N ALA A 127 1.05 -18.98 -8.91
CA ALA A 127 0.89 -20.30 -9.49
C ALA A 127 0.21 -21.29 -8.53
N VAL A 128 0.46 -21.17 -7.22
CA VAL A 128 -0.15 -22.03 -6.19
C VAL A 128 -1.52 -21.52 -5.75
N GLY A 129 -1.89 -20.28 -6.13
CA GLY A 129 -3.17 -19.64 -5.75
C GLY A 129 -3.28 -19.30 -4.26
N ARG A 130 -2.16 -19.27 -3.53
CA ARG A 130 -2.11 -18.94 -2.10
C ARG A 130 -0.76 -18.36 -1.73
N ALA A 131 -0.71 -17.56 -0.66
CA ALA A 131 0.55 -17.04 -0.12
C ALA A 131 1.43 -18.20 0.37
N LEU A 132 2.67 -18.27 -0.13
CA LEU A 132 3.68 -19.26 0.28
C LEU A 132 4.48 -18.79 1.51
N SER A 133 3.86 -18.01 2.39
CA SER A 133 4.48 -17.62 3.67
C SER A 133 4.16 -18.64 4.76
N VAL A 134 5.12 -18.88 5.64
CA VAL A 134 4.88 -19.65 6.86
C VAL A 134 3.84 -18.91 7.70
N ARG A 135 2.62 -19.44 7.80
CA ARG A 135 1.58 -18.94 8.69
C ARG A 135 1.49 -19.86 9.90
N THR A 136 1.55 -19.30 11.09
CA THR A 136 1.12 -20.01 12.29
C THR A 136 -0.40 -20.12 12.22
N LEU A 137 -0.92 -21.31 11.94
CA LEU A 137 -2.34 -21.59 12.02
C LEU A 137 -2.65 -21.99 13.47
N THR A 138 -3.35 -21.13 14.19
CA THR A 138 -3.92 -21.47 15.50
C THR A 138 -5.30 -22.06 15.25
N GLN A 139 -5.42 -23.38 15.37
CA GLN A 139 -6.70 -24.06 15.32
C GLN A 139 -7.22 -24.24 16.75
N THR A 140 -8.30 -23.56 17.11
CA THR A 140 -9.02 -23.82 18.36
C THR A 140 -9.93 -25.03 18.12
N VAL A 141 -9.61 -26.16 18.72
CA VAL A 141 -10.49 -27.34 18.72
C VAL A 141 -11.40 -27.24 19.94
N ASP A 142 -12.65 -26.94 19.69
CA ASP A 142 -13.69 -26.96 20.74
C ASP A 142 -14.08 -28.42 20.98
N LYS A 143 -13.62 -29.01 22.10
CA LYS A 143 -14.04 -30.34 22.52
C LYS A 143 -15.33 -30.22 23.32
N THR A 144 -16.46 -30.36 22.61
CA THR A 144 -17.73 -30.63 23.29
C THR A 144 -17.74 -32.11 23.67
N TYR A 145 -17.58 -32.41 24.97
CA TYR A 145 -17.86 -33.72 25.51
C TYR A 145 -19.36 -33.75 25.88
N THR A 146 -20.11 -34.65 25.22
CA THR A 146 -21.44 -35.09 25.64
C THR A 146 -21.30 -36.22 26.62
#